data_14b2f98ab0dd5415f6a678fa98e9b138
#
_entry.id   14b2f98ab0dd5415f6a678fa98e9b138
#
_cell.length_a   1.000
_cell.length_b   1.000
_cell.length_c   1.000
_cell.angle_alpha   90.00
_cell.angle_beta   90.00
_cell.angle_gamma   90.00
#
_symmetry.space_group_name_H-M   'P 1'
#
loop_
_entity.id
_entity.type
_entity.pdbx_description
1 polymer ?
#
loop_
_entity_poly.entity_id
_entity_poly.type
_entity_poly.pdbx_seq_one_letter_code
_entity_poly.pdbx_strand_id
1 'polypeptide(L)'
;MAIDQTTSLTFEVSVIVPTRNESGNVAALVQRLDRALGDTSSEIVFVDDSDDDTPMNITRIAATLRRPVRLLHREAGQRSGGLGSAVLAGLRACAGEWAVVMDGDLQHPPEVVPELVAAGRRAGADIVVASR
;
A
#
# COMPACT_ATOMS: atom_id res chain seq x y z
N MET A 1 26.05 17.53 6.16
CA MET A 1 25.05 17.12 7.15
C MET A 1 24.84 15.61 7.06
N ALA A 2 24.93 14.95 8.17
CA ALA A 2 24.65 13.52 8.22
C ALA A 2 23.14 13.32 8.43
N ILE A 3 22.52 12.49 7.60
CA ILE A 3 21.12 12.13 7.75
C ILE A 3 21.04 10.71 8.26
N ASP A 4 20.40 10.53 9.39
CA ASP A 4 20.13 9.20 9.93
C ASP A 4 18.98 8.57 9.15
N GLN A 5 19.29 7.64 8.27
CA GLN A 5 18.30 6.95 7.44
C GLN A 5 17.37 6.06 8.26
N THR A 6 17.78 5.64 9.44
CA THR A 6 16.92 4.80 10.30
C THR A 6 15.73 5.57 10.87
N THR A 7 15.84 6.90 11.02
CA THR A 7 14.73 7.73 11.51
C THR A 7 13.64 7.92 10.47
N SER A 8 13.90 7.63 9.19
CA SER A 8 12.89 7.71 8.13
C SER A 8 11.99 6.48 8.06
N LEU A 9 12.39 5.37 8.69
CA LEU A 9 11.60 4.13 8.73
C LEU A 9 10.65 4.18 9.92
N THR A 10 9.43 4.66 9.67
CA THR A 10 8.42 4.88 10.71
C THR A 10 7.56 3.65 10.97
N PHE A 11 7.46 2.74 9.99
CA PHE A 11 6.59 1.56 10.06
C PHE A 11 7.38 0.29 9.80
N GLU A 12 6.86 -0.84 10.28
CA GLU A 12 7.38 -2.15 9.91
C GLU A 12 6.98 -2.50 8.47
N VAL A 13 5.74 -2.16 8.07
CA VAL A 13 5.19 -2.54 6.78
C VAL A 13 4.47 -1.36 6.13
N SER A 14 4.75 -1.14 4.87
CA SER A 14 3.95 -0.28 4.01
C SER A 14 3.27 -1.15 2.95
N VAL A 15 1.94 -1.05 2.85
CA VAL A 15 1.20 -1.72 1.79
C VAL A 15 0.91 -0.70 0.70
N ILE A 16 1.44 -0.95 -0.49
CA ILE A 16 1.27 -0.07 -1.65
C ILE A 16 0.19 -0.67 -2.54
N VAL A 17 -0.85 0.12 -2.77
CA VAL A 17 -2.01 -0.32 -3.55
C VAL A 17 -2.22 0.63 -4.73
N PRO A 18 -1.76 0.25 -5.93
CA PRO A 18 -2.13 0.98 -7.13
C PRO A 18 -3.63 0.77 -7.40
N THR A 19 -4.35 1.86 -7.68
CA THR A 19 -5.77 1.80 -7.99
C THR A 19 -6.11 2.53 -9.27
N ARG A 20 -7.09 1.99 -9.98
CA ARG A 20 -7.69 2.67 -11.13
C ARG A 20 -9.15 2.25 -11.22
N ASN A 21 -10.05 3.20 -10.92
CA ASN A 21 -11.50 2.98 -10.96
C ASN A 21 -11.94 1.78 -10.10
N GLU A 22 -11.45 1.75 -8.85
CA GLU A 22 -11.68 0.67 -7.88
C GLU A 22 -12.66 1.08 -6.77
N SER A 23 -13.51 2.06 -7.03
CA SER A 23 -14.39 2.68 -6.04
C SER A 23 -15.17 1.65 -5.22
N GLY A 24 -15.70 0.60 -5.85
CA GLY A 24 -16.48 -0.44 -5.18
C GLY A 24 -15.68 -1.36 -4.28
N ASN A 25 -14.35 -1.37 -4.37
CA ASN A 25 -13.49 -2.30 -3.65
C ASN A 25 -12.74 -1.67 -2.49
N VAL A 26 -12.64 -0.34 -2.44
CA VAL A 26 -11.77 0.36 -1.49
C VAL A 26 -12.11 0.04 -0.04
N ALA A 27 -13.37 0.14 0.34
CA ALA A 27 -13.78 -0.07 1.72
C ALA A 27 -13.48 -1.50 2.19
N ALA A 28 -13.83 -2.50 1.39
CA ALA A 28 -13.59 -3.91 1.71
C ALA A 28 -12.08 -4.20 1.81
N LEU A 29 -11.30 -3.69 0.87
CA LEU A 29 -9.85 -3.87 0.85
C LEU A 29 -9.21 -3.29 2.11
N VAL A 30 -9.52 -2.06 2.45
CA VAL A 30 -8.93 -1.38 3.61
C VAL A 30 -9.34 -2.07 4.91
N GLN A 31 -10.61 -2.46 5.05
CA GLN A 31 -11.09 -3.17 6.24
C GLN A 31 -10.39 -4.52 6.42
N ARG A 32 -10.21 -5.26 5.34
CA ARG A 32 -9.52 -6.55 5.39
C ARG A 32 -8.03 -6.39 5.67
N LEU A 33 -7.38 -5.40 5.07
CA LEU A 33 -5.98 -5.08 5.36
C LEU A 33 -5.79 -4.65 6.82
N ASP A 34 -6.65 -3.78 7.32
CA ASP A 34 -6.57 -3.30 8.69
C ASP A 34 -6.68 -4.45 9.69
N ARG A 35 -7.60 -5.37 9.43
CA ARG A 35 -7.78 -6.57 10.26
C ARG A 35 -6.57 -7.50 10.16
N ALA A 36 -6.08 -7.74 8.95
CA ALA A 36 -4.95 -8.65 8.72
C ALA A 36 -3.65 -8.13 9.35
N LEU A 37 -3.41 -6.83 9.27
CA LEU A 37 -2.22 -6.20 9.84
C LEU A 37 -2.29 -6.09 11.37
N GLY A 38 -3.49 -6.05 11.94
CA GLY A 38 -3.67 -6.06 13.39
C GLY A 38 -2.81 -5.01 14.10
N ASP A 39 -1.98 -5.44 15.04
CA ASP A 39 -1.11 -4.58 15.83
C ASP A 39 0.22 -4.24 15.13
N THR A 40 0.44 -4.75 13.93
CA THR A 40 1.66 -4.44 13.17
C THR A 40 1.71 -2.94 12.86
N SER A 41 2.83 -2.30 13.19
CA SER A 41 3.07 -0.92 12.83
C SER A 41 3.14 -0.80 11.31
N SER A 42 2.14 -0.17 10.70
CA SER A 42 2.00 -0.19 9.25
C SER A 42 1.20 0.99 8.71
N GLU A 43 1.39 1.23 7.44
CA GLU A 43 0.63 2.21 6.66
C GLU A 43 0.09 1.57 5.39
N ILE A 44 -0.96 2.15 4.85
CA ILE A 44 -1.49 1.80 3.53
C ILE A 44 -1.30 3.02 2.63
N VAL A 45 -0.66 2.83 1.49
CA VAL A 45 -0.38 3.90 0.53
C VAL A 45 -1.07 3.57 -0.78
N PHE A 46 -2.12 4.31 -1.08
CA PHE A 46 -2.78 4.22 -2.38
C PHE A 46 -2.08 5.13 -3.38
N VAL A 47 -1.74 4.58 -4.54
CA VAL A 47 -1.32 5.37 -5.70
C VAL A 47 -2.44 5.29 -6.72
N ASP A 48 -3.19 6.37 -6.83
CA ASP A 48 -4.47 6.35 -7.52
C ASP A 48 -4.43 7.08 -8.85
N ASP A 49 -4.79 6.37 -9.90
CA ASP A 49 -4.86 6.86 -11.27
C ASP A 49 -6.31 6.90 -11.79
N SER A 50 -7.27 7.04 -10.88
CA SER A 50 -8.69 6.96 -11.22
C SER A 50 -9.24 8.26 -11.80
N ASP A 51 -10.27 8.10 -12.63
CA ASP A 51 -11.07 9.19 -13.15
C ASP A 51 -12.46 9.25 -12.50
N ASP A 52 -12.78 8.27 -11.65
CA ASP A 52 -14.06 8.19 -10.92
C ASP A 52 -13.90 8.73 -9.48
N ASP A 53 -14.81 8.34 -8.60
CA ASP A 53 -14.83 8.76 -7.19
C ASP A 53 -13.92 7.91 -6.26
N THR A 54 -13.05 7.05 -6.82
CA THR A 54 -12.13 6.24 -6.03
C THR A 54 -11.32 7.07 -5.04
N PRO A 55 -10.66 8.19 -5.43
CA PRO A 55 -9.88 8.97 -4.48
C PRO A 55 -10.72 9.56 -3.33
N MET A 56 -11.96 9.95 -3.60
CA MET A 56 -12.87 10.42 -2.55
C MET A 56 -13.20 9.32 -1.55
N ASN A 57 -13.44 8.11 -2.04
CA ASN A 57 -13.71 6.95 -1.19
C ASN A 57 -12.51 6.58 -0.34
N ILE A 58 -11.30 6.63 -0.88
CA ILE A 58 -10.07 6.41 -0.12
C ILE A 58 -9.95 7.42 1.01
N THR A 59 -10.14 8.69 0.72
CA THR A 59 -10.07 9.76 1.73
C THR A 59 -11.11 9.55 2.82
N ARG A 60 -12.32 9.16 2.44
CA ARG A 60 -13.41 8.91 3.40
C ARG A 60 -13.09 7.75 4.33
N ILE A 61 -12.64 6.64 3.80
CA ILE A 61 -12.33 5.47 4.62
C ILE A 61 -11.09 5.70 5.49
N ALA A 62 -10.10 6.43 4.99
CA ALA A 62 -8.90 6.78 5.74
C ALA A 62 -9.23 7.52 7.04
N ALA A 63 -10.25 8.38 7.01
CA ALA A 63 -10.68 9.15 8.19
C ALA A 63 -11.28 8.27 9.29
N THR A 64 -11.67 7.04 9.00
CA THR A 64 -12.28 6.12 9.97
C THR A 64 -11.28 5.22 10.68
N LEU A 65 -10.01 5.23 10.28
CA LEU A 65 -9.00 4.30 10.78
C LEU A 65 -7.92 5.01 11.58
N ARG A 66 -7.37 4.31 12.56
CA ARG A 66 -6.17 4.77 13.29
C ARG A 66 -4.91 4.55 12.47
N ARG A 67 -4.86 3.45 11.72
CA ARG A 67 -3.73 3.15 10.83
C ARG A 67 -3.65 4.22 9.75
N PRO A 68 -2.46 4.81 9.51
CA PRO A 68 -2.33 5.79 8.44
C PRO A 68 -2.65 5.19 7.08
N VAL A 69 -3.56 5.84 6.37
CA VAL A 69 -3.91 5.54 4.99
C VAL A 69 -3.65 6.82 4.19
N ARG A 70 -2.70 6.74 3.28
CA ARG A 70 -2.31 7.89 2.46
C ARG A 70 -2.77 7.71 1.02
N LEU A 71 -3.15 8.82 0.42
CA LEU A 71 -3.58 8.87 -0.97
C LEU A 71 -2.59 9.69 -1.78
N LEU A 72 -2.00 9.08 -2.79
CA LEU A 72 -1.21 9.74 -3.83
C LEU A 72 -2.01 9.68 -5.12
N HIS A 73 -2.89 10.66 -5.34
CA HIS A 73 -3.67 10.73 -6.58
C HIS A 73 -2.82 11.37 -7.67
N ARG A 74 -2.77 10.73 -8.83
CA ARG A 74 -2.07 11.26 -10.00
C ARG A 74 -3.08 11.72 -11.04
N GLU A 75 -2.94 12.97 -11.46
CA GLU A 75 -3.75 13.52 -12.55
C GLU A 75 -3.39 12.86 -13.87
N ALA A 76 -4.28 12.92 -14.84
CA ALA A 76 -4.13 12.22 -16.12
C ALA A 76 -2.76 12.47 -16.78
N GLY A 77 -2.23 13.68 -16.71
CA GLY A 77 -0.92 14.02 -17.27
C GLY A 77 0.28 13.50 -16.48
N GLN A 78 0.05 12.91 -15.31
CA GLN A 78 1.11 12.41 -14.39
C GLN A 78 1.23 10.89 -14.38
N ARG A 79 0.44 10.19 -15.24
CA ARG A 79 0.33 8.73 -15.23
C ARG A 79 1.25 8.04 -16.23
N SER A 80 2.21 8.75 -16.77
CA SER A 80 3.16 8.18 -17.72
C SER A 80 3.91 7.01 -17.08
N GLY A 81 3.99 5.88 -17.79
CA GLY A 81 4.57 4.66 -17.28
C GLY A 81 3.56 3.71 -16.62
N GLY A 82 2.31 4.13 -16.45
CA GLY A 82 1.21 3.27 -15.99
C GLY A 82 1.44 2.63 -14.64
N LEU A 83 1.15 1.34 -14.53
CA LEU A 83 1.25 0.57 -13.28
C LEU A 83 2.66 0.59 -12.69
N GLY A 84 3.68 0.39 -13.52
CA GLY A 84 5.07 0.40 -13.05
C GLY A 84 5.47 1.70 -12.40
N SER A 85 5.08 2.83 -12.99
CA SER A 85 5.38 4.14 -12.40
C SER A 85 4.56 4.42 -11.15
N ALA A 86 3.34 3.89 -11.06
CA ALA A 86 2.52 3.97 -9.85
C ALA A 86 3.19 3.23 -8.68
N VAL A 87 3.64 2.00 -8.93
CA VAL A 87 4.37 1.22 -7.92
C VAL A 87 5.62 1.96 -7.47
N LEU A 88 6.40 2.51 -8.40
CA LEU A 88 7.60 3.25 -8.08
C LEU A 88 7.29 4.50 -7.23
N ALA A 89 6.22 5.23 -7.54
CA ALA A 89 5.79 6.37 -6.75
C ALA A 89 5.44 5.95 -5.31
N GLY A 90 4.74 4.83 -5.16
CA GLY A 90 4.43 4.27 -3.84
C GLY A 90 5.68 3.87 -3.06
N LEU A 91 6.62 3.19 -3.71
CA LEU A 91 7.89 2.79 -3.09
C LEU A 91 8.70 4.00 -2.60
N ARG A 92 8.71 5.08 -3.37
CA ARG A 92 9.42 6.31 -2.98
C ARG A 92 8.75 7.04 -1.82
N ALA A 93 7.44 6.89 -1.69
CA ALA A 93 6.67 7.58 -0.65
C ALA A 93 6.55 6.80 0.64
N CYS A 94 6.72 5.47 0.60
CA CYS A 94 6.51 4.63 1.76
C CYS A 94 7.61 4.78 2.81
N ALA A 95 7.25 4.50 4.07
CA ALA A 95 8.14 4.66 5.21
C ALA A 95 8.31 3.35 6.00
N GLY A 96 7.89 2.22 5.43
CA GLY A 96 8.00 0.90 6.05
C GLY A 96 9.33 0.22 5.76
N GLU A 97 9.75 -0.61 6.69
CA GLU A 97 10.90 -1.51 6.49
C GLU A 97 10.63 -2.50 5.35
N TRP A 98 9.42 -3.04 5.31
CA TRP A 98 8.93 -3.88 4.22
C TRP A 98 7.90 -3.13 3.41
N ALA A 99 8.01 -3.19 2.11
CA ALA A 99 7.00 -2.69 1.20
C ALA A 99 6.32 -3.87 0.51
N VAL A 100 5.00 -3.95 0.63
CA VAL A 100 4.19 -4.98 -0.01
C VAL A 100 3.33 -4.30 -1.07
N VAL A 101 3.41 -4.79 -2.30
CA VAL A 101 2.60 -4.27 -3.40
C VAL A 101 1.46 -5.25 -3.68
N MET A 102 0.23 -4.76 -3.72
CA MET A 102 -0.94 -5.56 -4.07
C MET A 102 -1.93 -4.75 -4.89
N ASP A 103 -2.68 -5.45 -5.74
CA ASP A 103 -3.73 -4.82 -6.54
C ASP A 103 -4.96 -4.47 -5.70
N GLY A 104 -5.69 -3.45 -6.14
CA GLY A 104 -6.88 -2.96 -5.44
C GLY A 104 -8.18 -3.69 -5.79
N ASP A 105 -8.12 -4.72 -6.59
CA ASP A 105 -9.29 -5.43 -7.12
C ASP A 105 -9.76 -6.63 -6.29
N LEU A 106 -9.13 -6.87 -5.14
CA LEU A 106 -9.44 -7.97 -4.22
C LEU A 106 -9.17 -9.38 -4.79
N GLN A 107 -8.47 -9.51 -5.90
CA GLN A 107 -8.06 -10.82 -6.42
C GLN A 107 -6.96 -11.46 -5.57
N HIS A 108 -6.13 -10.67 -4.92
CA HIS A 108 -5.17 -11.13 -3.93
C HIS A 108 -5.76 -10.95 -2.54
N PRO A 109 -5.82 -12.02 -1.70
CA PRO A 109 -6.35 -11.87 -0.35
C PRO A 109 -5.47 -10.95 0.48
N PRO A 110 -6.01 -9.88 1.07
CA PRO A 110 -5.23 -9.02 1.96
C PRO A 110 -4.59 -9.76 3.13
N GLU A 111 -5.17 -10.87 3.55
CA GLU A 111 -4.69 -11.70 4.65
C GLU A 111 -3.32 -12.33 4.38
N VAL A 112 -2.89 -12.37 3.11
CA VAL A 112 -1.58 -12.92 2.75
C VAL A 112 -0.44 -11.94 3.09
N VAL A 113 -0.72 -10.66 3.29
CA VAL A 113 0.31 -9.64 3.53
C VAL A 113 1.20 -9.96 4.74
N PRO A 114 0.66 -10.26 5.93
CA PRO A 114 1.52 -10.63 7.05
C PRO A 114 2.34 -11.89 6.79
N GLU A 115 1.79 -12.85 6.07
CA GLU A 115 2.49 -14.09 5.73
C GLU A 115 3.67 -13.85 4.80
N LEU A 116 3.53 -12.96 3.83
CA LEU A 116 4.62 -12.56 2.94
C LEU A 116 5.77 -11.93 3.73
N VAL A 117 5.47 -11.00 4.61
CA VAL A 117 6.48 -10.34 5.43
C VAL A 117 7.17 -11.34 6.35
N ALA A 118 6.42 -12.20 7.01
CA ALA A 118 6.97 -13.22 7.88
C ALA A 118 7.88 -14.20 7.11
N ALA A 119 7.48 -14.61 5.91
CA ALA A 119 8.28 -15.48 5.05
C ALA A 119 9.59 -14.80 4.64
N GLY A 120 9.54 -13.52 4.29
CA GLY A 120 10.72 -12.75 3.93
C GLY A 120 11.71 -12.62 5.08
N ARG A 121 11.20 -12.36 6.27
CA ARG A 121 12.04 -12.27 7.49
C ARG A 121 12.70 -13.61 7.83
N ARG A 122 11.96 -14.71 7.78
CA ARG A 122 12.50 -16.05 8.07
C ARG A 122 13.58 -16.46 7.08
N ALA A 123 13.40 -16.13 5.81
CA ALA A 123 14.34 -16.50 4.75
C ALA A 123 15.52 -15.54 4.64
N GLY A 124 15.51 -14.41 5.33
CA GLY A 124 16.48 -13.34 5.11
C GLY A 124 16.44 -12.80 3.68
N ALA A 125 15.25 -12.84 3.07
CA ALA A 125 15.09 -12.46 1.67
C ALA A 125 14.93 -10.95 1.53
N ASP A 126 15.38 -10.41 0.40
CA ASP A 126 15.15 -9.03 0.04
C ASP A 126 13.81 -8.87 -0.70
N ILE A 127 13.37 -9.90 -1.41
CA ILE A 127 12.13 -9.90 -2.18
C ILE A 127 11.39 -11.22 -1.94
N VAL A 128 10.09 -11.12 -1.71
CA VAL A 128 9.20 -12.28 -1.59
C VAL A 128 8.03 -12.08 -2.55
N VAL A 129 7.73 -13.12 -3.31
CA VAL A 129 6.63 -13.09 -4.28
C VAL A 129 5.66 -14.21 -3.95
N ALA A 130 4.38 -13.86 -3.81
CA ALA A 130 3.33 -14.86 -3.68
C ALA A 130 3.08 -15.47 -5.06
N SER A 131 3.20 -16.77 -5.17
CA SER A 131 2.84 -17.50 -6.39
C SER A 131 1.41 -18.03 -6.30
N ARG A 132 0.79 -18.12 -7.44
CA ARG A 132 -0.55 -18.70 -7.55
C ARG A 132 -0.48 -20.22 -7.65
#